data_42c161bb78a2589d11f6b2f2ff50f909
#
_entry.id   42c161bb78a2589d11f6b2f2ff50f909
#
_cell.length_a   1.000
_cell.length_b   1.000
_cell.length_c   1.000
_cell.angle_alpha   90.00
_cell.angle_beta   90.00
_cell.angle_gamma   90.00
#
_symmetry.space_group_name_H-M   'P 1'
#
loop_
_entity.id
_entity.type
_entity.pdbx_description
1 polymer ?
#
loop_
_entity_poly.entity_id
_entity_poly.type
_entity_poly.pdbx_seq_one_letter_code
_entity_poly.pdbx_strand_id
1 'polypeptide(L)'
;MSIWSLFLDALYPRRLTCDLCGRETRLAPSGPGAYFCPDCLSALEPIPETPMAFGYLDGVQAGLFYNDAAARLIHAFKYAGAKYLAESLGAFLPTPPDADWIIPVPLHPFRRRQRGYNQSLLLAQHLSRTTGIPLQPRALTRIRNTPSQTQRTHAERPGNVRDAFLAGRGLQGSHILLVDDVITTGSTLDACALALRMAGAAGVWAVTVCTAGEDLENQYHIRNS
;
A
#
# COMPACT_ATOMS: atom_id res chain seq x y z
N MET A 1 -14.09 25.64 -1.09
CA MET A 1 -15.08 24.68 -1.64
C MET A 1 -16.12 25.48 -2.41
N SER A 2 -16.36 25.15 -3.69
CA SER A 2 -17.34 25.87 -4.53
C SER A 2 -18.77 25.48 -4.12
N ILE A 3 -19.72 26.43 -4.16
CA ILE A 3 -21.16 26.19 -3.93
C ILE A 3 -21.69 25.10 -4.86
N TRP A 4 -21.15 24.99 -6.06
CA TRP A 4 -21.46 23.93 -7.03
C TRP A 4 -21.04 22.53 -6.56
N SER A 5 -19.92 22.38 -5.84
CA SER A 5 -19.51 21.08 -5.31
C SER A 5 -20.45 20.61 -4.18
N LEU A 6 -20.91 21.53 -3.34
CA LEU A 6 -21.88 21.23 -2.29
C LEU A 6 -23.25 20.84 -2.87
N PHE A 7 -23.65 21.47 -3.98
CA PHE A 7 -24.92 21.16 -4.66
C PHE A 7 -24.87 19.80 -5.38
N LEU A 8 -23.74 19.47 -6.01
CA LEU A 8 -23.52 18.16 -6.63
C LEU A 8 -23.40 17.05 -5.58
N ASP A 9 -22.76 17.29 -4.46
CA ASP A 9 -22.66 16.31 -3.35
C ASP A 9 -24.01 16.08 -2.66
N ALA A 10 -24.92 17.07 -2.68
CA ALA A 10 -26.30 16.92 -2.19
C ALA A 10 -27.20 16.14 -3.14
N LEU A 11 -26.99 16.28 -4.46
CA LEU A 11 -27.75 15.56 -5.50
C LEU A 11 -27.21 14.17 -5.79
N TYR A 12 -25.91 13.97 -5.63
CA TYR A 12 -25.21 12.71 -5.83
C TYR A 12 -24.31 12.44 -4.62
N PRO A 13 -24.86 12.02 -3.47
CA PRO A 13 -24.08 11.68 -2.30
C PRO A 13 -23.09 10.57 -2.69
N ARG A 14 -21.79 10.86 -2.53
CA ARG A 14 -20.71 10.08 -3.13
C ARG A 14 -20.65 8.63 -2.70
N ARG A 15 -21.20 8.27 -1.54
CA ARG A 15 -21.34 6.86 -1.08
C ARG A 15 -22.40 6.78 0.00
N LEU A 16 -23.40 5.94 -0.23
CA LEU A 16 -24.39 5.55 0.76
C LEU A 16 -24.12 4.15 1.32
N THR A 17 -23.11 3.45 0.79
CA THR A 17 -22.83 2.04 1.12
C THR A 17 -21.45 1.87 1.72
N CYS A 18 -21.36 1.09 2.78
CA CYS A 18 -20.10 0.71 3.42
C CYS A 18 -19.28 -0.21 2.49
N ASP A 19 -18.02 0.13 2.24
CA ASP A 19 -17.11 -0.63 1.36
C ASP A 19 -16.79 -2.05 1.89
N LEU A 20 -16.98 -2.33 3.19
CA LEU A 20 -16.72 -3.65 3.77
C LEU A 20 -17.95 -4.55 3.84
N CYS A 21 -19.09 -4.04 4.33
CA CYS A 21 -20.30 -4.86 4.53
C CYS A 21 -21.42 -4.61 3.51
N GLY A 22 -21.29 -3.61 2.64
CA GLY A 22 -22.29 -3.26 1.61
C GLY A 22 -23.58 -2.64 2.14
N ARG A 23 -23.74 -2.46 3.48
CA ARG A 23 -24.95 -1.84 4.05
C ARG A 23 -25.02 -0.35 3.69
N GLU A 24 -26.20 0.11 3.34
CA GLU A 24 -26.48 1.54 3.24
C GLU A 24 -26.44 2.18 4.62
N THR A 25 -25.68 3.26 4.74
CA THR A 25 -25.51 3.99 6.00
C THR A 25 -25.02 5.41 5.72
N ARG A 26 -25.23 6.29 6.72
CA ARG A 26 -24.59 7.61 6.67
C ARG A 26 -23.10 7.46 7.00
N LEU A 27 -22.27 7.85 6.06
CA LEU A 27 -20.80 7.85 6.20
C LEU A 27 -20.34 9.23 6.65
N ALA A 28 -19.14 9.27 7.28
CA ALA A 28 -18.51 10.53 7.65
C ALA A 28 -18.13 11.33 6.37
N PRO A 29 -18.02 12.69 6.46
CA PRO A 29 -17.71 13.51 5.31
C PRO A 29 -16.26 13.35 4.80
N SER A 30 -15.36 12.82 5.62
CA SER A 30 -13.94 12.68 5.30
C SER A 30 -13.26 11.59 6.12
N GLY A 31 -12.02 11.27 5.76
CA GLY A 31 -11.20 10.24 6.39
C GLY A 31 -11.75 8.82 6.16
N PRO A 32 -11.24 7.81 6.88
CA PRO A 32 -11.69 6.42 6.73
C PRO A 32 -13.19 6.22 6.93
N GLY A 33 -13.82 7.00 7.81
CA GLY A 33 -15.26 6.97 8.05
C GLY A 33 -16.12 7.38 6.84
N ALA A 34 -15.53 7.98 5.80
CA ALA A 34 -16.20 8.29 4.54
C ALA A 34 -16.46 7.04 3.67
N TYR A 35 -15.89 5.90 4.05
CA TYR A 35 -15.97 4.65 3.31
C TYR A 35 -16.59 3.50 4.09
N PHE A 36 -16.60 3.59 5.44
CA PHE A 36 -16.97 2.49 6.31
C PHE A 36 -18.02 2.94 7.33
N CYS A 37 -19.02 2.09 7.60
CA CYS A 37 -19.92 2.29 8.74
C CYS A 37 -19.14 2.15 10.07
N PRO A 38 -19.67 2.68 11.20
CA PRO A 38 -18.97 2.65 12.48
C PRO A 38 -18.55 1.23 12.91
N ASP A 39 -19.43 0.22 12.74
CA ASP A 39 -19.14 -1.17 13.07
C ASP A 39 -17.96 -1.75 12.26
N CYS A 40 -17.93 -1.45 10.96
CA CYS A 40 -16.87 -1.91 10.08
C CYS A 40 -15.56 -1.14 10.29
N LEU A 41 -15.65 0.14 10.61
CA LEU A 41 -14.47 0.96 10.91
C LEU A 41 -13.81 0.52 12.21
N SER A 42 -14.61 0.20 13.26
CA SER A 42 -14.09 -0.32 14.53
C SER A 42 -13.49 -1.72 14.44
N ALA A 43 -13.87 -2.50 13.40
CA ALA A 43 -13.27 -3.80 13.13
C ALA A 43 -11.93 -3.74 12.40
N LEU A 44 -11.55 -2.56 11.86
CA LEU A 44 -10.24 -2.32 11.29
C LEU A 44 -9.32 -1.79 12.40
N GLU A 45 -8.17 -2.41 12.58
CA GLU A 45 -7.23 -2.10 13.67
C GLU A 45 -6.07 -1.24 13.15
N PRO A 46 -6.08 0.10 13.40
CA PRO A 46 -4.99 0.97 13.00
C PRO A 46 -3.70 0.67 13.77
N ILE A 47 -2.56 0.80 13.08
CA ILE A 47 -1.24 0.71 13.68
C ILE A 47 -0.78 2.12 14.04
N PRO A 48 -0.19 2.34 15.23
CA PRO A 48 0.47 3.60 15.57
C PRO A 48 1.55 3.96 14.54
N GLU A 49 1.67 5.24 14.20
CA GLU A 49 2.66 5.74 13.23
C GLU A 49 4.09 5.63 13.78
N THR A 50 4.63 4.43 13.83
CA THR A 50 6.00 4.16 14.26
C THR A 50 6.77 3.50 13.13
N PRO A 51 7.68 4.20 12.45
CA PRO A 51 8.48 3.62 11.39
C PRO A 51 9.48 2.60 11.94
N MET A 52 9.68 1.53 11.18
CA MET A 52 10.69 0.51 11.48
C MET A 52 11.74 0.49 10.38
N ALA A 53 13.01 0.52 10.74
CA ALA A 53 14.08 0.26 9.79
C ALA A 53 14.07 -1.22 9.39
N PHE A 54 14.23 -1.50 8.09
CA PHE A 54 14.16 -2.86 7.58
C PHE A 54 15.02 -3.04 6.32
N GLY A 55 16.05 -3.88 6.40
CA GLY A 55 16.91 -4.20 5.27
C GLY A 55 17.53 -2.96 4.61
N TYR A 56 17.24 -2.74 3.32
CA TYR A 56 17.69 -1.57 2.54
C TYR A 56 16.74 -0.37 2.62
N LEU A 57 15.65 -0.47 3.39
CA LEU A 57 14.73 0.63 3.66
C LEU A 57 15.22 1.46 4.85
N ASP A 58 15.11 2.78 4.76
CA ASP A 58 15.32 3.70 5.89
C ASP A 58 14.18 3.60 6.90
N GLY A 59 12.99 3.23 6.42
CA GLY A 59 11.85 2.94 7.25
C GLY A 59 10.70 2.34 6.46
N VAL A 60 9.84 1.61 7.17
CA VAL A 60 8.56 1.10 6.66
C VAL A 60 7.47 1.33 7.68
N GLN A 61 6.28 1.71 7.19
CA GLN A 61 5.08 1.88 7.99
C GLN A 61 3.90 1.18 7.33
N ALA A 62 3.03 0.57 8.16
CA ALA A 62 1.75 0.04 7.74
C ALA A 62 0.62 0.76 8.47
N GLY A 63 -0.55 0.91 7.84
CA GLY A 63 -1.69 1.59 8.43
C GLY A 63 -2.57 0.71 9.30
N LEU A 64 -2.67 -0.58 8.97
CA LEU A 64 -3.57 -1.54 9.63
C LEU A 64 -2.87 -2.85 9.95
N PHE A 65 -3.28 -3.50 11.04
CA PHE A 65 -3.04 -4.92 11.25
C PHE A 65 -3.88 -5.76 10.26
N TYR A 66 -3.32 -6.88 9.81
CA TYR A 66 -4.00 -7.79 8.87
C TYR A 66 -4.92 -8.75 9.62
N ASN A 67 -6.09 -8.25 10.03
CA ASN A 67 -7.15 -9.07 10.61
C ASN A 67 -8.20 -9.48 9.56
N ASP A 68 -9.25 -10.20 9.95
CA ASP A 68 -10.29 -10.71 9.05
C ASP A 68 -11.00 -9.59 8.25
N ALA A 69 -11.19 -8.42 8.85
CA ALA A 69 -11.82 -7.27 8.19
C ALA A 69 -10.92 -6.71 7.08
N ALA A 70 -9.65 -6.45 7.41
CA ALA A 70 -8.64 -6.00 6.46
C ALA A 70 -8.38 -7.03 5.36
N ALA A 71 -8.32 -8.34 5.72
CA ALA A 71 -8.13 -9.43 4.77
C ALA A 71 -9.22 -9.47 3.70
N ARG A 72 -10.50 -9.28 4.06
CA ARG A 72 -11.62 -9.23 3.12
C ARG A 72 -11.48 -8.08 2.12
N LEU A 73 -11.11 -6.88 2.58
CA LEU A 73 -10.88 -5.72 1.71
C LEU A 73 -9.70 -5.97 0.75
N ILE A 74 -8.56 -6.42 1.28
CA ILE A 74 -7.37 -6.71 0.49
C ILE A 74 -7.63 -7.83 -0.53
N HIS A 75 -8.40 -8.87 -0.15
CA HIS A 75 -8.77 -9.94 -1.06
C HIS A 75 -9.68 -9.44 -2.20
N ALA A 76 -10.71 -8.65 -1.88
CA ALA A 76 -11.58 -8.05 -2.88
C ALA A 76 -10.79 -7.11 -3.81
N PHE A 77 -9.88 -6.32 -3.27
CA PHE A 77 -8.97 -5.44 -4.00
C PHE A 77 -7.99 -6.21 -4.90
N LYS A 78 -7.57 -7.42 -4.54
CA LYS A 78 -6.64 -8.25 -5.32
C LYS A 78 -7.33 -9.11 -6.38
N TYR A 79 -8.55 -9.60 -6.12
CA TYR A 79 -9.11 -10.71 -6.88
C TYR A 79 -10.55 -10.51 -7.37
N ALA A 80 -11.32 -9.59 -6.78
CA ALA A 80 -12.70 -9.33 -7.21
C ALA A 80 -12.84 -8.11 -8.13
N GLY A 81 -11.73 -7.56 -8.64
CA GLY A 81 -11.77 -6.39 -9.53
C GLY A 81 -12.20 -5.07 -8.85
N ALA A 82 -12.26 -5.04 -7.52
CA ALA A 82 -12.77 -3.91 -6.72
C ALA A 82 -11.77 -2.73 -6.68
N LYS A 83 -11.49 -2.12 -7.83
CA LYS A 83 -10.54 -0.99 -7.96
C LYS A 83 -10.95 0.23 -7.14
N TYR A 84 -12.24 0.42 -6.91
CA TYR A 84 -12.78 1.52 -6.11
C TYR A 84 -12.27 1.51 -4.67
N LEU A 85 -11.89 0.32 -4.13
CA LEU A 85 -11.29 0.19 -2.80
C LEU A 85 -9.92 0.88 -2.67
N ALA A 86 -9.30 1.34 -3.76
CA ALA A 86 -8.07 2.12 -3.69
C ALA A 86 -8.25 3.43 -2.90
N GLU A 87 -9.42 4.04 -2.93
CA GLU A 87 -9.72 5.25 -2.16
C GLU A 87 -9.88 4.94 -0.67
N SER A 88 -10.70 3.94 -0.34
CA SER A 88 -10.95 3.55 1.06
C SER A 88 -9.73 2.94 1.73
N LEU A 89 -8.97 2.10 1.03
CA LEU A 89 -7.69 1.54 1.52
C LEU A 89 -6.60 2.59 1.59
N GLY A 90 -6.58 3.51 0.61
CA GLY A 90 -5.63 4.64 0.58
C GLY A 90 -5.76 5.57 1.78
N ALA A 91 -6.97 5.70 2.36
CA ALA A 91 -7.22 6.51 3.55
C ALA A 91 -6.55 5.94 4.83
N PHE A 92 -6.06 4.70 4.79
CA PHE A 92 -5.27 4.09 5.86
C PHE A 92 -3.76 4.08 5.60
N LEU A 93 -3.32 4.59 4.44
CA LEU A 93 -1.87 4.72 4.26
C LEU A 93 -1.32 5.72 5.27
N PRO A 94 -0.22 5.39 5.95
CA PRO A 94 0.43 6.30 6.89
C PRO A 94 0.87 7.59 6.21
N THR A 95 1.00 8.66 6.99
CA THR A 95 1.57 9.92 6.51
C THR A 95 3.01 9.69 6.08
N PRO A 96 3.35 9.92 4.80
CA PRO A 96 4.70 9.65 4.33
C PRO A 96 5.70 10.70 4.85
N PRO A 97 6.98 10.35 4.99
CA PRO A 97 8.04 11.33 5.11
C PRO A 97 8.17 12.13 3.80
N ASP A 98 8.91 13.22 3.84
CA ASP A 98 9.26 13.98 2.64
C ASP A 98 9.98 13.07 1.63
N ALA A 99 9.49 13.09 0.40
CA ALA A 99 10.04 12.30 -0.70
C ALA A 99 9.95 13.05 -2.02
N ASP A 100 10.93 12.82 -2.91
CA ASP A 100 10.93 13.39 -4.25
C ASP A 100 9.97 12.65 -5.18
N TRP A 101 9.83 11.33 -4.97
CA TRP A 101 9.03 10.47 -5.84
C TRP A 101 8.28 9.39 -5.08
N ILE A 102 7.03 9.17 -5.46
CA ILE A 102 6.26 7.96 -5.12
C ILE A 102 6.49 6.93 -6.22
N ILE A 103 6.89 5.71 -5.83
CA ILE A 103 7.09 4.58 -6.75
C ILE A 103 6.24 3.39 -6.28
N PRO A 104 5.27 2.91 -7.08
CA PRO A 104 4.50 1.73 -6.73
C PRO A 104 5.35 0.47 -6.91
N VAL A 105 5.22 -0.50 -6.00
CA VAL A 105 5.79 -1.83 -6.17
C VAL A 105 5.20 -2.48 -7.42
N PRO A 106 6.03 -2.90 -8.40
CA PRO A 106 5.53 -3.45 -9.65
C PRO A 106 5.07 -4.89 -9.51
N LEU A 107 3.93 -5.21 -10.11
CA LEU A 107 3.51 -6.59 -10.33
C LEU A 107 4.24 -7.23 -11.50
N HIS A 108 4.51 -8.53 -11.40
CA HIS A 108 4.96 -9.31 -12.55
C HIS A 108 3.88 -9.29 -13.66
N PRO A 109 4.26 -9.20 -14.97
CA PRO A 109 3.32 -9.13 -16.07
C PRO A 109 2.23 -10.22 -16.06
N PHE A 110 2.57 -11.44 -15.65
CA PHE A 110 1.60 -12.53 -15.50
C PHE A 110 0.49 -12.21 -14.49
N ARG A 111 0.87 -11.72 -13.29
CA ARG A 111 -0.10 -11.32 -12.25
C ARG A 111 -0.91 -10.10 -12.67
N ARG A 112 -0.30 -9.16 -13.38
CA ARG A 112 -0.99 -7.99 -13.92
C ARG A 112 -2.06 -8.39 -14.94
N ARG A 113 -1.78 -9.38 -15.80
CA ARG A 113 -2.79 -9.94 -16.74
C ARG A 113 -3.93 -10.63 -16.00
N GLN A 114 -3.62 -11.40 -14.97
CA GLN A 114 -4.61 -12.12 -14.16
C GLN A 114 -5.51 -11.19 -13.35
N ARG A 115 -4.95 -10.12 -12.75
CA ARG A 115 -5.67 -9.16 -11.90
C ARG A 115 -6.28 -7.99 -12.68
N GLY A 116 -5.78 -7.71 -13.89
CA GLY A 116 -6.20 -6.59 -14.73
C GLY A 116 -5.60 -5.24 -14.34
N TYR A 117 -4.98 -5.11 -13.15
CA TYR A 117 -4.37 -3.87 -12.64
C TYR A 117 -3.29 -4.14 -11.59
N ASN A 118 -2.51 -3.11 -11.26
CA ASN A 118 -1.55 -3.12 -10.16
C ASN A 118 -2.16 -2.36 -8.96
N GLN A 119 -2.37 -3.04 -7.85
CA GLN A 119 -2.93 -2.50 -6.61
C GLN A 119 -2.07 -1.37 -6.06
N SER A 120 -0.77 -1.61 -5.96
CA SER A 120 0.21 -0.63 -5.46
C SER A 120 0.20 0.65 -6.31
N LEU A 121 -0.05 0.55 -7.63
CA LEU A 121 -0.19 1.72 -8.50
C LEU A 121 -1.44 2.54 -8.16
N LEU A 122 -2.59 1.91 -7.91
CA LEU A 122 -3.81 2.63 -7.55
C LEU A 122 -3.67 3.33 -6.19
N LEU A 123 -3.04 2.66 -5.21
CA LEU A 123 -2.72 3.26 -3.91
C LEU A 123 -1.73 4.42 -4.03
N ALA A 124 -0.68 4.24 -4.85
CA ALA A 124 0.30 5.30 -5.13
C ALA A 124 -0.32 6.52 -5.84
N GLN A 125 -1.30 6.30 -6.73
CA GLN A 125 -2.07 7.38 -7.35
C GLN A 125 -2.93 8.13 -6.33
N HIS A 126 -3.56 7.43 -5.40
CA HIS A 126 -4.29 8.05 -4.29
C HIS A 126 -3.35 8.91 -3.46
N LEU A 127 -2.23 8.34 -3.01
CA LEU A 127 -1.25 9.05 -2.18
C LEU A 127 -0.65 10.27 -2.89
N SER A 128 -0.30 10.16 -4.16
CA SER A 128 0.21 11.29 -4.95
C SER A 128 -0.81 12.43 -5.06
N ARG A 129 -2.10 12.14 -5.20
CA ARG A 129 -3.16 13.16 -5.23
C ARG A 129 -3.36 13.85 -3.88
N THR A 130 -3.24 13.12 -2.78
CA THR A 130 -3.47 13.65 -1.43
C THR A 130 -2.29 14.41 -0.86
N THR A 131 -1.05 14.01 -1.21
CA THR A 131 0.19 14.62 -0.71
C THR A 131 0.81 15.63 -1.67
N GLY A 132 0.50 15.56 -2.97
CA GLY A 132 1.17 16.34 -4.01
C GLY A 132 2.54 15.78 -4.44
N ILE A 133 3.06 14.74 -3.79
CA ILE A 133 4.33 14.12 -4.18
C ILE A 133 4.18 13.46 -5.56
N PRO A 134 5.07 13.74 -6.52
CA PRO A 134 4.94 13.25 -7.88
C PRO A 134 5.14 11.73 -7.98
N LEU A 135 4.35 11.11 -8.88
CA LEU A 135 4.32 9.66 -9.10
C LEU A 135 5.24 9.25 -10.26
N GLN A 136 6.10 8.26 -10.04
CA GLN A 136 6.96 7.63 -11.05
C GLN A 136 6.58 6.15 -11.27
N PRO A 137 5.51 5.85 -12.03
CA PRO A 137 4.93 4.51 -12.10
C PRO A 137 5.78 3.48 -12.87
N ARG A 138 6.81 3.95 -13.60
CA ARG A 138 7.68 3.11 -14.44
C ARG A 138 9.13 3.09 -13.97
N ALA A 139 9.45 3.76 -12.87
CA ALA A 139 10.81 3.83 -12.36
C ALA A 139 11.35 2.48 -11.84
N LEU A 140 10.44 1.55 -11.52
CA LEU A 140 10.79 0.20 -11.08
C LEU A 140 10.04 -0.85 -11.91
N THR A 141 10.73 -1.90 -12.31
CA THR A 141 10.17 -2.99 -13.12
C THR A 141 10.48 -4.34 -12.47
N ARG A 142 9.49 -5.23 -12.39
CA ARG A 142 9.70 -6.62 -11.95
C ARG A 142 10.04 -7.49 -13.13
N ILE A 143 11.26 -8.03 -13.17
CA ILE A 143 11.81 -8.82 -14.28
C ILE A 143 11.72 -10.33 -14.06
N ARG A 144 11.44 -10.81 -12.83
CA ARG A 144 11.29 -12.25 -12.52
C ARG A 144 9.95 -12.54 -11.86
N ASN A 145 9.35 -13.68 -12.23
CA ASN A 145 8.14 -14.19 -11.58
C ASN A 145 8.53 -15.05 -10.37
N THR A 146 8.63 -14.44 -9.20
CA THR A 146 8.82 -15.18 -7.96
C THR A 146 7.46 -15.58 -7.38
N PRO A 147 7.25 -16.85 -6.95
CA PRO A 147 5.99 -17.31 -6.34
C PRO A 147 5.62 -16.46 -5.13
N SER A 148 4.32 -16.32 -4.82
CA SER A 148 3.89 -15.71 -3.56
C SER A 148 4.23 -16.64 -2.40
N GLN A 149 4.62 -16.09 -1.25
CA GLN A 149 5.02 -16.88 -0.07
C GLN A 149 3.91 -17.79 0.49
N THR A 150 2.63 -17.55 0.14
CA THR A 150 1.49 -18.42 0.50
C THR A 150 1.55 -19.83 -0.13
N GLN A 151 2.49 -20.12 -1.04
CA GLN A 151 2.63 -21.42 -1.71
C GLN A 151 4.02 -22.07 -1.48
N ARG A 152 4.80 -21.61 -0.51
CA ARG A 152 6.15 -22.15 -0.28
C ARG A 152 6.17 -23.28 0.74
N THR A 153 6.64 -24.44 0.31
CA THR A 153 7.29 -25.44 1.16
C THR A 153 8.71 -24.95 1.52
N HIS A 154 9.19 -25.29 2.71
CA HIS A 154 10.40 -24.82 3.40
C HIS A 154 11.77 -24.91 2.66
N ALA A 155 11.83 -25.21 1.37
CA ALA A 155 13.06 -25.57 0.66
C ALA A 155 13.62 -24.55 -0.35
N GLU A 156 12.98 -23.37 -0.57
CA GLU A 156 13.47 -22.40 -1.56
C GLU A 156 14.27 -21.26 -0.93
N ARG A 157 15.55 -21.16 -1.32
CA ARG A 157 16.57 -20.24 -0.79
C ARG A 157 16.22 -18.75 -0.99
N PRO A 158 16.66 -17.84 -0.06
CA PRO A 158 16.40 -16.38 -0.09
C PRO A 158 16.94 -15.62 -1.33
N GLY A 159 17.80 -16.24 -2.15
CA GLY A 159 18.48 -15.59 -3.28
C GLY A 159 17.57 -15.18 -4.46
N ASN A 160 16.35 -15.71 -4.55
CA ASN A 160 15.50 -15.55 -5.74
C ASN A 160 14.71 -14.23 -5.84
N VAL A 161 14.64 -13.42 -4.78
CA VAL A 161 13.85 -12.18 -4.76
C VAL A 161 14.73 -10.94 -5.02
N ARG A 162 16.00 -10.98 -4.62
CA ARG A 162 16.92 -9.82 -4.74
C ARG A 162 17.10 -9.33 -6.16
N ASP A 163 17.23 -10.24 -7.14
CA ASP A 163 17.40 -9.89 -8.55
C ASP A 163 16.08 -9.81 -9.33
N ALA A 164 14.94 -9.66 -8.63
CA ALA A 164 13.64 -9.67 -9.26
C ALA A 164 13.21 -8.30 -9.79
N PHE A 165 13.90 -7.23 -9.40
CA PHE A 165 13.56 -5.87 -9.74
C PHE A 165 14.70 -5.12 -10.42
N LEU A 166 14.35 -4.24 -11.35
CA LEU A 166 15.27 -3.35 -12.05
C LEU A 166 14.75 -1.92 -11.93
N ALA A 167 15.59 -1.02 -11.43
CA ALA A 167 15.29 0.40 -11.38
C ALA A 167 15.75 1.12 -12.66
N GLY A 168 14.97 2.13 -13.07
CA GLY A 168 15.27 3.02 -14.17
C GLY A 168 16.37 4.03 -13.82
N ARG A 169 16.71 4.88 -14.80
CA ARG A 169 17.68 5.97 -14.61
C ARG A 169 17.02 7.21 -14.01
N GLY A 170 17.86 8.15 -13.51
CA GLY A 170 17.40 9.47 -13.05
C GLY A 170 16.93 9.49 -11.59
N LEU A 171 17.39 8.55 -10.77
CA LEU A 171 17.05 8.44 -9.35
C LEU A 171 18.20 8.88 -8.42
N GLN A 172 19.33 9.36 -9.00
CA GLN A 172 20.47 9.80 -8.22
C GLN A 172 20.12 10.88 -7.22
N GLY A 173 20.48 10.67 -5.96
CA GLY A 173 20.28 11.60 -4.87
C GLY A 173 18.84 11.76 -4.41
N SER A 174 17.88 11.06 -5.04
CA SER A 174 16.45 11.19 -4.70
C SER A 174 16.07 10.39 -3.46
N HIS A 175 15.12 10.92 -2.69
CA HIS A 175 14.39 10.22 -1.64
C HIS A 175 13.11 9.63 -2.21
N ILE A 176 12.91 8.34 -2.03
CA ILE A 176 11.86 7.57 -2.69
C ILE A 176 10.91 6.99 -1.66
N LEU A 177 9.62 7.13 -1.91
CA LEU A 177 8.55 6.47 -1.19
C LEU A 177 7.99 5.31 -2.00
N LEU A 178 8.26 4.08 -1.56
CA LEU A 178 7.63 2.87 -2.10
C LEU A 178 6.22 2.70 -1.53
N VAL A 179 5.27 2.28 -2.38
CA VAL A 179 3.90 1.98 -1.96
C VAL A 179 3.55 0.56 -2.33
N ASP A 180 3.02 -0.21 -1.37
CA ASP A 180 2.46 -1.55 -1.60
C ASP A 180 1.14 -1.74 -0.83
N ASP A 181 0.43 -2.84 -1.06
CA ASP A 181 -0.83 -3.13 -0.37
C ASP A 181 -0.60 -3.82 0.99
N VAL A 182 0.29 -4.81 1.06
CA VAL A 182 0.55 -5.60 2.28
C VAL A 182 2.03 -5.93 2.42
N ILE A 183 2.58 -5.65 3.58
CA ILE A 183 3.88 -6.18 3.98
C ILE A 183 3.70 -7.47 4.79
N THR A 184 4.44 -8.51 4.44
CA THR A 184 4.52 -9.78 5.18
C THR A 184 5.92 -9.94 5.77
N THR A 185 6.84 -10.55 5.08
CA THR A 185 8.28 -10.66 5.46
C THR A 185 9.10 -9.45 5.03
N GLY A 186 8.52 -8.47 4.34
CA GLY A 186 9.25 -7.33 3.80
C GLY A 186 10.17 -7.63 2.61
N SER A 187 10.40 -8.90 2.25
CA SER A 187 11.38 -9.29 1.21
C SER A 187 11.15 -8.64 -0.16
N THR A 188 9.90 -8.34 -0.52
CA THR A 188 9.57 -7.64 -1.77
C THR A 188 10.00 -6.18 -1.71
N LEU A 189 9.67 -5.49 -0.62
CA LEU A 189 10.05 -4.09 -0.41
C LEU A 189 11.56 -3.93 -0.29
N ASP A 190 12.22 -4.84 0.42
CA ASP A 190 13.69 -4.86 0.56
C ASP A 190 14.39 -5.03 -0.81
N ALA A 191 13.91 -5.95 -1.64
CA ALA A 191 14.45 -6.12 -2.99
C ALA A 191 14.20 -4.92 -3.91
N CYS A 192 13.06 -4.26 -3.77
CA CYS A 192 12.76 -3.00 -4.47
C CYS A 192 13.70 -1.88 -4.00
N ALA A 193 13.91 -1.76 -2.68
CA ALA A 193 14.80 -0.77 -2.08
C ALA A 193 16.25 -0.98 -2.54
N LEU A 194 16.74 -2.23 -2.54
CA LEU A 194 18.06 -2.56 -3.06
C LEU A 194 18.23 -2.10 -4.51
N ALA A 195 17.27 -2.40 -5.40
CA ALA A 195 17.34 -1.99 -6.81
C ALA A 195 17.37 -0.46 -6.96
N LEU A 196 16.60 0.27 -6.15
CA LEU A 196 16.57 1.73 -6.14
C LEU A 196 17.88 2.34 -5.60
N ARG A 197 18.43 1.77 -4.53
CA ARG A 197 19.75 2.14 -3.98
C ARG A 197 20.86 1.94 -5.00
N MET A 198 20.85 0.80 -5.71
CA MET A 198 21.83 0.53 -6.78
C MET A 198 21.69 1.52 -7.95
N ALA A 199 20.52 2.08 -8.18
CA ALA A 199 20.28 3.15 -9.17
C ALA A 199 20.62 4.55 -8.64
N GLY A 200 21.13 4.67 -7.40
CA GLY A 200 21.63 5.92 -6.82
C GLY A 200 20.65 6.67 -5.93
N ALA A 201 19.53 6.08 -5.52
CA ALA A 201 18.61 6.70 -4.55
C ALA A 201 19.32 7.00 -3.22
N ALA A 202 19.15 8.20 -2.69
CA ALA A 202 19.72 8.64 -1.42
C ALA A 202 18.95 8.08 -0.21
N GLY A 203 17.63 7.99 -0.33
CA GLY A 203 16.74 7.43 0.69
C GLY A 203 15.65 6.58 0.08
N VAL A 204 15.23 5.51 0.79
CA VAL A 204 14.08 4.68 0.38
C VAL A 204 13.23 4.35 1.59
N TRP A 205 12.02 4.86 1.61
CA TRP A 205 10.98 4.57 2.58
C TRP A 205 9.88 3.72 1.94
N ALA A 206 9.08 3.06 2.76
CA ALA A 206 7.92 2.34 2.28
C ALA A 206 6.69 2.58 3.15
N VAL A 207 5.51 2.62 2.50
CA VAL A 207 4.21 2.61 3.17
C VAL A 207 3.34 1.51 2.59
N THR A 208 2.58 0.83 3.46
CA THR A 208 1.62 -0.20 3.08
C THR A 208 0.30 0.00 3.78
N VAL A 209 -0.78 -0.53 3.21
CA VAL A 209 -2.08 -0.51 3.87
C VAL A 209 -2.09 -1.41 5.09
N CYS A 210 -1.55 -2.64 4.95
CA CYS A 210 -1.56 -3.62 6.04
C CYS A 210 -0.18 -4.23 6.30
N THR A 211 0.04 -4.70 7.54
CA THR A 211 1.07 -5.68 7.88
C THR A 211 0.44 -7.02 8.23
N ALA A 212 1.03 -8.13 7.75
CA ALA A 212 0.57 -9.50 8.00
C ALA A 212 1.74 -10.40 8.47
N GLY A 213 2.77 -9.86 9.06
CA GLY A 213 3.93 -10.60 9.57
C GLY A 213 3.95 -10.61 11.09
N GLU A 214 3.93 -11.79 11.71
CA GLU A 214 4.04 -11.93 13.18
C GLU A 214 5.27 -11.21 13.74
N ASP A 215 6.40 -11.28 13.05
CA ASP A 215 7.63 -10.60 13.46
C ASP A 215 7.47 -9.06 13.44
N LEU A 216 6.78 -8.53 12.43
CA LEU A 216 6.53 -7.09 12.31
C LEU A 216 5.45 -6.65 13.31
N GLU A 217 4.39 -7.42 13.48
CA GLU A 217 3.35 -7.18 14.48
C GLU A 217 3.93 -7.18 15.91
N ASN A 218 4.77 -8.16 16.23
CA ASN A 218 5.46 -8.23 17.52
C ASN A 218 6.40 -7.02 17.74
N GLN A 219 7.10 -6.55 16.71
CA GLN A 219 7.93 -5.35 16.83
C GLN A 219 7.11 -4.09 17.10
N TYR A 220 5.90 -3.96 16.53
CA TYR A 220 5.00 -2.86 16.86
C TYR A 220 4.50 -2.94 18.30
N HIS A 221 4.14 -4.13 18.79
CA HIS A 221 3.68 -4.31 20.16
C HIS A 221 4.77 -4.07 21.22
N ILE A 222 6.01 -4.54 21.00
CA ILE A 222 7.13 -4.36 21.93
C ILE A 222 7.54 -2.89 22.08
N ARG A 223 7.45 -2.09 21.00
CA ARG A 223 7.86 -0.67 21.05
C ARG A 223 6.83 0.25 21.70
N ASN A 224 5.57 -0.21 21.84
CA ASN A 224 4.46 0.57 22.37
C ASN A 224 3.95 0.07 23.73
N SER A 225 4.61 -0.92 24.34
CA SER A 225 4.45 -1.38 25.73
C SER A 225 5.55 -0.80 26.63
#